data_6faf7890d8ad9483fc233846b205a803
#
_entry.id   6faf7890d8ad9483fc233846b205a803
#
_cell.length_a   1.000
_cell.length_b   1.000
_cell.length_c   1.000
_cell.angle_alpha   90.00
_cell.angle_beta   90.00
_cell.angle_gamma   90.00
#
_symmetry.space_group_name_H-M   'P 1'
#
loop_
_entity.id
_entity.type
_entity.pdbx_description
1 polymer ?
#
loop_
_entity_poly.entity_id
_entity_poly.type
_entity_poly.pdbx_seq_one_letter_code
_entity_poly.pdbx_strand_id
1 'polypeptide(L)'
;MRPVKIRHDRICLKPFSIEWINYHSFSIVLVISGTFFCCYFVSDLIHGFWDRYWLAALLLFGAGFALYTIQCRKLKFKSIPLSGQPDGLKDRIRKLLSDEGWRIEYDNQRYLQAANRKGIPYLDCDLLILSWRSDEIRWALVYDPWYNMAGGIFTFNRYGRKTVKAIKALAGNSAEAPAPRKLG
;
A
#
# COMPACT_ATOMS: atom_id res chain seq x y z
N MET A 1 6.98 -14.52 -8.13
CA MET A 1 6.86 -13.05 -8.08
C MET A 1 8.18 -12.43 -7.69
N ARG A 2 8.53 -11.23 -8.16
CA ARG A 2 9.77 -10.59 -7.73
C ARG A 2 9.55 -9.93 -6.37
N PRO A 3 10.48 -10.04 -5.41
CA PRO A 3 10.35 -9.36 -4.13
C PRO A 3 10.29 -7.85 -4.34
N VAL A 4 9.40 -7.19 -3.61
CA VAL A 4 9.26 -5.74 -3.65
C VAL A 4 10.54 -5.10 -3.12
N LYS A 5 11.08 -4.12 -3.83
CA LYS A 5 12.28 -3.43 -3.39
C LYS A 5 11.92 -2.47 -2.25
N ILE A 6 12.51 -2.72 -1.08
CA ILE A 6 12.35 -1.87 0.10
C ILE A 6 13.61 -1.00 0.25
N ARG A 7 13.43 0.30 0.40
CA ARG A 7 14.51 1.24 0.67
C ARG A 7 14.14 2.09 1.89
N HIS A 8 14.95 2.01 2.94
CA HIS A 8 14.74 2.68 4.22
C HIS A 8 13.37 2.32 4.86
N ASP A 9 12.40 3.21 4.76
CA ASP A 9 11.07 3.13 5.35
C ASP A 9 9.93 3.16 4.32
N ARG A 10 10.25 2.88 3.05
CA ARG A 10 9.31 2.94 1.93
C ARG A 10 9.45 1.77 0.98
N ILE A 11 8.33 1.43 0.39
CA ILE A 11 8.29 0.58 -0.81
C ILE A 11 8.74 1.44 -1.99
N CYS A 12 9.81 1.01 -2.67
CA CYS A 12 10.33 1.71 -3.84
C CYS A 12 9.81 1.06 -5.11
N LEU A 13 8.87 1.72 -5.76
CA LEU A 13 8.51 1.42 -7.13
C LEU A 13 9.45 2.21 -8.05
N LYS A 14 10.09 1.52 -9.00
CA LYS A 14 10.98 2.18 -9.95
C LYS A 14 10.14 3.12 -10.82
N PRO A 15 10.46 4.43 -10.90
CA PRO A 15 9.72 5.36 -11.76
C PRO A 15 9.61 4.83 -13.19
N PHE A 16 8.45 4.99 -13.79
CA PHE A 16 8.11 4.54 -15.15
C PHE A 16 8.21 3.02 -15.39
N SER A 17 8.33 2.21 -14.33
CA SER A 17 8.14 0.76 -14.46
C SER A 17 6.65 0.43 -14.58
N ILE A 18 6.35 -0.77 -15.10
CA ILE A 18 4.95 -1.24 -15.22
C ILE A 18 4.24 -1.20 -13.85
N GLU A 19 4.94 -1.58 -12.78
CA GLU A 19 4.42 -1.57 -11.43
C GLU A 19 4.09 -0.16 -10.95
N TRP A 20 4.94 0.81 -11.28
CA TRP A 20 4.74 2.21 -10.94
C TRP A 20 3.56 2.78 -11.74
N ILE A 21 3.49 2.50 -13.04
CA ILE A 21 2.39 2.92 -13.91
C ILE A 21 1.07 2.33 -13.43
N ASN A 22 1.02 1.03 -13.14
CA ASN A 22 -0.19 0.39 -12.63
C ASN A 22 -0.64 0.98 -11.30
N TYR A 23 0.31 1.20 -10.38
CA TYR A 23 0.01 1.77 -9.06
C TYR A 23 -0.52 3.20 -9.15
N HIS A 24 0.01 4.01 -10.06
CA HIS A 24 -0.37 5.42 -10.25
C HIS A 24 -1.30 5.65 -11.45
N SER A 25 -1.81 4.60 -12.08
CA SER A 25 -2.56 4.67 -13.34
C SER A 25 -3.68 5.71 -13.32
N PHE A 26 -4.46 5.75 -12.24
CA PHE A 26 -5.58 6.70 -12.16
C PHE A 26 -5.12 8.15 -12.02
N SER A 27 -4.08 8.41 -11.23
CA SER A 27 -3.48 9.76 -11.15
C SER A 27 -2.93 10.20 -12.51
N ILE A 28 -2.32 9.27 -13.24
CA ILE A 28 -1.78 9.51 -14.59
C ILE A 28 -2.92 9.84 -15.57
N VAL A 29 -4.01 9.06 -15.53
CA VAL A 29 -5.19 9.32 -16.39
C VAL A 29 -5.78 10.70 -16.12
N LEU A 30 -5.91 11.10 -14.87
CA LEU A 30 -6.41 12.45 -14.53
C LEU A 30 -5.51 13.56 -15.05
N VAL A 31 -4.18 13.39 -14.95
CA VAL A 31 -3.21 14.36 -15.47
C VAL A 31 -3.30 14.45 -16.99
N ILE A 32 -3.35 13.31 -17.69
CA ILE A 32 -3.50 13.27 -19.14
C ILE A 32 -4.81 13.95 -19.56
N SER A 33 -5.93 13.63 -18.91
CA SER A 33 -7.23 14.27 -19.20
C SER A 33 -7.16 15.78 -18.95
N GLY A 34 -6.52 16.22 -17.86
CA GLY A 34 -6.31 17.65 -17.61
C GLY A 34 -5.51 18.31 -18.71
N THR A 35 -4.48 17.64 -19.25
CA THR A 35 -3.69 18.16 -20.38
C THR A 35 -4.55 18.34 -21.64
N PHE A 36 -5.44 17.38 -21.94
CA PHE A 36 -6.39 17.53 -23.05
C PHE A 36 -7.26 18.77 -22.90
N PHE A 37 -7.85 18.99 -21.71
CA PHE A 37 -8.66 20.18 -21.46
C PHE A 37 -7.83 21.48 -21.54
N CYS A 38 -6.57 21.48 -21.14
CA CYS A 38 -5.68 22.61 -21.36
C CYS A 38 -5.47 22.90 -22.85
N CYS A 39 -5.25 21.85 -23.67
CA CYS A 39 -5.06 22.01 -25.10
C CYS A 39 -6.33 22.60 -25.77
N TYR A 40 -7.53 22.12 -25.39
CA TYR A 40 -8.78 22.68 -25.89
C TYR A 40 -8.93 24.15 -25.47
N PHE A 41 -8.67 24.48 -24.23
CA PHE A 41 -8.73 25.86 -23.75
C PHE A 41 -7.79 26.79 -24.53
N VAL A 42 -6.55 26.36 -24.78
CA VAL A 42 -5.60 27.15 -25.59
C VAL A 42 -6.07 27.33 -27.02
N SER A 43 -6.62 26.27 -27.62
CA SER A 43 -7.20 26.34 -28.96
C SER A 43 -8.35 27.36 -29.04
N ASP A 44 -9.28 27.29 -28.08
CA ASP A 44 -10.41 28.19 -28.03
C ASP A 44 -10.00 29.67 -27.81
N LEU A 45 -8.99 29.88 -26.96
CA LEU A 45 -8.41 31.20 -26.73
C LEU A 45 -7.84 31.83 -28.01
N ILE A 46 -7.16 31.01 -28.84
CA ILE A 46 -6.60 31.43 -30.13
C ILE A 46 -7.75 31.86 -31.11
N HIS A 47 -8.88 31.18 -31.04
CA HIS A 47 -10.06 31.45 -31.87
C HIS A 47 -10.97 32.51 -31.29
N GLY A 48 -10.62 33.16 -30.18
CA GLY A 48 -11.41 34.23 -29.56
C GLY A 48 -12.59 33.74 -28.73
N PHE A 49 -12.69 32.47 -28.45
CA PHE A 49 -13.70 31.90 -27.58
C PHE A 49 -13.20 31.81 -26.15
N TRP A 50 -13.98 32.22 -25.16
CA TRP A 50 -13.65 32.14 -23.74
C TRP A 50 -14.51 31.05 -23.11
N ASP A 51 -14.05 29.79 -23.13
CA ASP A 51 -14.79 28.69 -22.55
C ASP A 51 -14.21 28.28 -21.16
N ARG A 52 -14.99 27.52 -20.36
CA ARG A 52 -14.65 27.15 -18.98
C ARG A 52 -13.76 25.94 -18.88
N TYR A 53 -13.14 25.49 -19.97
CA TYR A 53 -12.25 24.31 -19.99
C TYR A 53 -11.05 24.41 -19.03
N TRP A 54 -10.57 25.62 -18.73
CA TRP A 54 -9.52 25.85 -17.77
C TRP A 54 -9.88 25.40 -16.35
N LEU A 55 -11.17 25.52 -15.93
CA LEU A 55 -11.65 25.03 -14.63
C LEU A 55 -11.61 23.51 -14.58
N ALA A 56 -12.04 22.84 -15.64
CA ALA A 56 -11.96 21.37 -15.74
C ALA A 56 -10.52 20.88 -15.68
N ALA A 57 -9.62 21.54 -16.41
CA ALA A 57 -8.19 21.23 -16.38
C ALA A 57 -7.61 21.36 -14.96
N LEU A 58 -7.89 22.47 -14.29
CA LEU A 58 -7.39 22.75 -12.93
C LEU A 58 -7.91 21.72 -11.92
N LEU A 59 -9.20 21.36 -11.98
CA LEU A 59 -9.78 20.33 -11.13
C LEU A 59 -9.15 18.96 -11.36
N LEU A 60 -8.92 18.57 -12.61
CA LEU A 60 -8.31 17.28 -12.95
C LEU A 60 -6.85 17.22 -12.51
N PHE A 61 -6.07 18.28 -12.70
CA PHE A 61 -4.70 18.34 -12.19
C PHE A 61 -4.65 18.29 -10.65
N GLY A 62 -5.52 19.08 -9.99
CA GLY A 62 -5.63 19.09 -8.54
C GLY A 62 -5.99 17.72 -7.98
N ALA A 63 -6.99 17.07 -8.56
CA ALA A 63 -7.38 15.70 -8.19
C ALA A 63 -6.26 14.69 -8.46
N GLY A 64 -5.62 14.74 -9.63
CA GLY A 64 -4.50 13.87 -9.99
C GLY A 64 -3.33 14.01 -9.02
N PHE A 65 -2.95 15.23 -8.66
CA PHE A 65 -1.88 15.50 -7.70
C PHE A 65 -2.24 15.03 -6.28
N ALA A 66 -3.46 15.29 -5.82
CA ALA A 66 -3.94 14.85 -4.52
C ALA A 66 -3.90 13.31 -4.41
N LEU A 67 -4.39 12.62 -5.43
CA LEU A 67 -4.36 11.16 -5.49
C LEU A 67 -2.95 10.61 -5.51
N TYR A 68 -2.07 11.17 -6.33
CA TYR A 68 -0.66 10.80 -6.35
C TYR A 68 -0.02 10.92 -4.97
N THR A 69 -0.28 12.03 -4.28
CA THR A 69 0.23 12.27 -2.93
C THR A 69 -0.28 11.22 -1.92
N ILE A 70 -1.58 10.88 -1.98
CA ILE A 70 -2.18 9.84 -1.14
C ILE A 70 -1.56 8.48 -1.42
N GLN A 71 -1.37 8.13 -2.70
CA GLN A 71 -0.74 6.88 -3.11
C GLN A 71 0.71 6.80 -2.61
N CYS A 72 1.50 7.87 -2.76
CA CYS A 72 2.86 7.94 -2.23
C CYS A 72 2.92 7.79 -0.70
N ARG A 73 1.94 8.34 0.03
CA ARG A 73 1.84 8.16 1.49
C ARG A 73 1.53 6.73 1.89
N LYS A 74 0.75 5.99 1.10
CA LYS A 74 0.44 4.57 1.34
C LYS A 74 1.66 3.65 1.19
N LEU A 75 2.67 4.06 0.42
CA LEU A 75 3.92 3.31 0.25
C LEU A 75 4.87 3.43 1.46
N LYS A 76 4.58 4.30 2.44
CA LYS A 76 5.37 4.41 3.66
C LYS A 76 5.00 3.29 4.64
N PHE A 77 6.02 2.74 5.28
CA PHE A 77 5.84 1.81 6.38
C PHE A 77 5.28 2.52 7.61
N LYS A 78 4.40 1.83 8.32
CA LYS A 78 3.94 2.18 9.66
C LYS A 78 4.58 1.22 10.64
N SER A 79 4.82 1.66 11.87
CA SER A 79 5.42 0.83 12.91
C SER A 79 4.39 0.31 13.92
N ILE A 80 4.68 -0.85 14.46
CA ILE A 80 4.05 -1.44 15.64
C ILE A 80 5.18 -1.66 16.63
N PRO A 81 5.23 -0.93 17.75
CA PRO A 81 6.26 -1.11 18.76
C PRO A 81 6.13 -2.51 19.38
N LEU A 82 7.26 -3.13 19.69
CA LEU A 82 7.34 -4.40 20.39
C LEU A 82 7.87 -4.15 21.79
N SER A 83 7.14 -4.59 22.78
CA SER A 83 7.61 -4.59 24.18
C SER A 83 8.43 -5.88 24.43
N GLY A 84 9.62 -5.98 23.83
CA GLY A 84 10.45 -7.16 23.82
C GLY A 84 10.34 -7.95 22.51
N GLN A 85 11.18 -8.98 22.35
CA GLN A 85 11.06 -9.96 21.28
C GLN A 85 10.33 -11.20 21.80
N PRO A 86 9.00 -11.29 21.61
CA PRO A 86 8.30 -12.49 22.04
C PRO A 86 8.70 -13.64 21.14
N ASP A 87 9.22 -14.68 21.76
CA ASP A 87 9.56 -15.92 21.08
C ASP A 87 8.36 -16.46 20.30
N GLY A 88 8.57 -16.84 19.06
CA GLY A 88 7.53 -17.39 18.20
C GLY A 88 6.51 -16.38 17.64
N LEU A 89 6.68 -15.05 17.83
CA LEU A 89 5.75 -14.06 17.25
C LEU A 89 5.67 -14.16 15.73
N LYS A 90 6.80 -14.39 15.07
CA LYS A 90 6.83 -14.55 13.61
C LYS A 90 5.98 -15.73 13.16
N ASP A 91 6.06 -16.85 13.86
CA ASP A 91 5.31 -18.06 13.50
C ASP A 91 3.83 -17.90 13.79
N ARG A 92 3.46 -17.20 14.87
CA ARG A 92 2.07 -16.84 15.15
C ARG A 92 1.48 -15.94 14.07
N ILE A 93 2.26 -14.97 13.59
CA ILE A 93 1.83 -14.08 12.50
C ILE A 93 1.71 -14.86 11.18
N ARG A 94 2.66 -15.77 10.88
CA ARG A 94 2.57 -16.66 9.71
C ARG A 94 1.30 -17.50 9.74
N LYS A 95 1.02 -18.11 10.89
CA LYS A 95 -0.17 -18.90 11.10
C LYS A 95 -1.44 -18.05 10.91
N LEU A 96 -1.51 -16.89 11.53
CA LEU A 96 -2.63 -15.96 11.36
C LEU A 96 -2.87 -15.62 9.88
N LEU A 97 -1.81 -15.30 9.13
CA LEU A 97 -1.91 -14.98 7.72
C LEU A 97 -2.43 -16.16 6.91
N SER A 98 -1.91 -17.36 7.18
CA SER A 98 -2.37 -18.60 6.53
C SER A 98 -3.84 -18.89 6.83
N ASP A 99 -4.24 -18.78 8.10
CA ASP A 99 -5.62 -19.04 8.55
C ASP A 99 -6.62 -18.04 7.94
N GLU A 100 -6.22 -16.78 7.77
CA GLU A 100 -7.00 -15.75 7.08
C GLU A 100 -6.95 -15.88 5.54
N GLY A 101 -6.19 -16.84 5.02
CA GLY A 101 -6.07 -17.18 3.59
C GLY A 101 -5.20 -16.22 2.81
N TRP A 102 -4.23 -15.58 3.47
CA TRP A 102 -3.16 -14.87 2.80
C TRP A 102 -2.15 -15.87 2.22
N ARG A 103 -1.73 -15.62 1.00
CA ARG A 103 -0.64 -16.38 0.38
C ARG A 103 0.68 -15.71 0.71
N ILE A 104 1.53 -16.40 1.48
CA ILE A 104 2.89 -15.94 1.73
C ILE A 104 3.70 -16.15 0.45
N GLU A 105 4.17 -15.07 -0.17
CA GLU A 105 4.91 -15.09 -1.43
C GLU A 105 6.41 -15.00 -1.23
N TYR A 106 6.80 -14.31 -0.16
CA TYR A 106 8.20 -14.16 0.20
C TYR A 106 8.32 -14.10 1.72
N ASP A 107 9.27 -14.84 2.26
CA ASP A 107 9.52 -14.89 3.68
C ASP A 107 11.02 -15.11 3.95
N ASN A 108 11.62 -14.19 4.68
CA ASN A 108 12.99 -14.32 5.16
C ASN A 108 13.12 -13.74 6.57
N GLN A 109 14.36 -13.72 7.10
CA GLN A 109 14.62 -13.21 8.44
C GLN A 109 14.28 -11.73 8.62
N ARG A 110 14.32 -10.92 7.53
CA ARG A 110 14.15 -9.46 7.58
C ARG A 110 12.76 -9.00 7.22
N TYR A 111 12.08 -9.68 6.30
CA TYR A 111 10.73 -9.28 5.89
C TYR A 111 9.89 -10.45 5.37
N LEU A 112 8.59 -10.28 5.46
CA LEU A 112 7.56 -11.18 4.94
C LEU A 112 6.65 -10.40 3.99
N GLN A 113 6.34 -11.00 2.86
CA GLN A 113 5.40 -10.48 1.88
C GLN A 113 4.27 -11.49 1.72
N ALA A 114 3.05 -11.04 1.93
CA ALA A 114 1.85 -11.86 1.78
C ALA A 114 0.82 -11.13 0.91
N ALA A 115 0.21 -11.86 -0.02
CA ALA A 115 -0.83 -11.35 -0.89
C ALA A 115 -2.18 -12.00 -0.54
N ASN A 116 -3.23 -11.18 -0.46
CA ASN A 116 -4.59 -11.65 -0.37
C ASN A 116 -5.29 -11.40 -1.71
N ARG A 117 -5.72 -12.48 -2.34
CA ARG A 117 -6.41 -12.47 -3.63
C ARG A 117 -7.85 -12.96 -3.51
N LYS A 118 -8.43 -12.84 -2.32
CA LYS A 118 -9.84 -13.16 -2.08
C LYS A 118 -10.69 -11.98 -2.53
N GLY A 119 -11.34 -12.10 -3.65
CA GLY A 119 -12.23 -11.07 -4.16
C GLY A 119 -12.37 -11.12 -5.67
N ILE A 120 -12.92 -10.06 -6.24
CA ILE A 120 -13.04 -9.95 -7.69
C ILE A 120 -11.64 -9.91 -8.29
N PRO A 121 -11.29 -10.81 -9.22
CA PRO A 121 -9.99 -10.80 -9.89
C PRO A 121 -9.70 -9.38 -10.41
N TYR A 122 -8.50 -8.89 -10.15
CA TYR A 122 -7.99 -7.56 -10.53
C TYR A 122 -8.50 -6.36 -9.72
N LEU A 123 -9.44 -6.50 -8.78
CA LEU A 123 -9.94 -5.38 -7.98
C LEU A 123 -9.55 -5.44 -6.50
N ASP A 124 -9.42 -6.64 -5.92
CA ASP A 124 -9.18 -6.85 -4.49
C ASP A 124 -7.90 -7.67 -4.25
N CYS A 125 -6.76 -7.12 -4.66
CA CYS A 125 -5.47 -7.74 -4.39
C CYS A 125 -4.69 -6.88 -3.40
N ASP A 126 -4.79 -7.21 -2.12
CA ASP A 126 -3.99 -6.59 -1.08
C ASP A 126 -2.63 -7.26 -0.95
N LEU A 127 -1.59 -6.45 -0.86
CA LEU A 127 -0.22 -6.88 -0.57
C LEU A 127 0.18 -6.34 0.79
N LEU A 128 0.40 -7.23 1.74
CA LEU A 128 0.92 -6.91 3.07
C LEU A 128 2.42 -7.20 3.11
N ILE A 129 3.18 -6.21 3.51
CA ILE A 129 4.62 -6.32 3.69
C ILE A 129 4.92 -6.03 5.15
N LEU A 130 5.59 -6.98 5.81
CA LEU A 130 6.07 -6.86 7.19
C LEU A 130 7.59 -6.84 7.17
N SER A 131 8.20 -5.92 7.89
CA SER A 131 9.64 -5.87 8.10
C SER A 131 9.95 -5.99 9.59
N TRP A 132 10.79 -6.94 9.92
CA TRP A 132 11.15 -7.27 11.29
C TRP A 132 12.35 -6.44 11.76
N ARG A 133 12.19 -5.77 12.89
CA ARG A 133 13.28 -5.15 13.63
C ARG A 133 13.29 -5.66 15.06
N SER A 134 14.34 -5.34 15.81
CA SER A 134 14.48 -5.76 17.21
C SER A 134 13.38 -5.19 18.12
N ASP A 135 12.95 -3.98 17.86
CA ASP A 135 12.09 -3.16 18.70
C ASP A 135 10.72 -2.85 18.06
N GLU A 136 10.55 -3.15 16.79
CA GLU A 136 9.32 -2.84 16.06
C GLU A 136 9.05 -3.79 14.90
N ILE A 137 7.77 -3.97 14.57
CA ILE A 137 7.34 -4.51 13.28
C ILE A 137 6.93 -3.36 12.40
N ARG A 138 7.60 -3.19 11.26
CA ARG A 138 7.17 -2.25 10.24
C ARG A 138 6.25 -2.94 9.26
N TRP A 139 5.16 -2.29 8.91
CA TRP A 139 4.19 -2.85 7.99
C TRP A 139 3.75 -1.82 6.96
N ALA A 140 3.47 -2.31 5.77
CA ALA A 140 2.81 -1.56 4.73
C ALA A 140 1.74 -2.45 4.09
N LEU A 141 0.56 -1.87 3.88
CA LEU A 141 -0.54 -2.50 3.19
C LEU A 141 -0.80 -1.70 1.92
N VAL A 142 -0.50 -2.29 0.79
CA VAL A 142 -0.63 -1.67 -0.51
C VAL A 142 -1.43 -2.57 -1.44
N TYR A 143 -1.90 -2.01 -2.54
CA TYR A 143 -2.41 -2.84 -3.63
C TYR A 143 -1.26 -3.54 -4.31
N ASP A 144 -1.51 -4.78 -4.74
CA ASP A 144 -0.57 -5.50 -5.55
C ASP A 144 -0.44 -4.79 -6.92
N PRO A 145 0.65 -4.08 -7.18
CA PRO A 145 0.83 -3.34 -8.43
C PRO A 145 0.95 -4.24 -9.66
N TRP A 146 1.11 -5.55 -9.45
CA TRP A 146 1.19 -6.55 -10.53
C TRP A 146 -0.18 -6.99 -11.03
N TYR A 147 -1.22 -6.87 -10.20
CA TYR A 147 -2.55 -7.40 -10.51
C TYR A 147 -3.61 -6.33 -10.68
N ASN A 148 -3.37 -5.10 -10.24
CA ASN A 148 -4.40 -4.08 -10.24
C ASN A 148 -4.11 -2.96 -11.25
N MET A 149 -4.73 -3.04 -12.42
CA MET A 149 -4.68 -1.98 -13.43
C MET A 149 -5.52 -0.75 -13.06
N ALA A 150 -6.48 -0.87 -12.17
CA ALA A 150 -7.41 0.21 -11.81
C ALA A 150 -6.94 1.07 -10.63
N GLY A 151 -5.66 0.95 -10.23
CA GLY A 151 -5.03 1.80 -9.21
C GLY A 151 -5.91 2.09 -8.02
N GLY A 152 -6.13 1.11 -7.18
CA GLY A 152 -6.48 1.15 -5.75
C GLY A 152 -7.21 2.31 -5.08
N ILE A 153 -7.97 3.15 -5.80
CA ILE A 153 -8.63 4.33 -5.25
C ILE A 153 -9.91 3.93 -4.51
N PHE A 154 -10.65 3.00 -5.07
CA PHE A 154 -11.99 2.64 -4.60
C PHE A 154 -12.03 1.41 -3.70
N THR A 155 -10.94 0.68 -3.59
CA THR A 155 -10.93 -0.52 -2.78
C THR A 155 -10.60 -0.16 -1.33
N PHE A 156 -11.57 -0.36 -0.50
CA PHE A 156 -11.41 -0.31 0.94
C PHE A 156 -10.68 -1.59 1.33
N ASN A 157 -9.37 -1.53 1.64
CA ASN A 157 -8.55 -2.62 2.19
C ASN A 157 -9.16 -3.16 3.50
N ARG A 158 -10.44 -3.55 3.46
CA ARG A 158 -11.18 -3.97 4.65
C ARG A 158 -10.56 -5.22 5.26
N TYR A 159 -10.22 -6.18 4.41
CA TYR A 159 -9.58 -7.43 4.84
C TYR A 159 -8.18 -7.15 5.39
N GLY A 160 -7.34 -6.45 4.65
CA GLY A 160 -6.00 -6.13 5.07
C GLY A 160 -5.95 -5.31 6.36
N ARG A 161 -6.89 -4.37 6.58
CA ARG A 161 -7.00 -3.63 7.84
C ARG A 161 -7.38 -4.53 9.01
N LYS A 162 -8.25 -5.50 8.80
CA LYS A 162 -8.64 -6.50 9.83
C LYS A 162 -7.42 -7.32 10.24
N THR A 163 -6.68 -7.84 9.26
CA THR A 163 -5.45 -8.61 9.50
C THR A 163 -4.39 -7.79 10.23
N VAL A 164 -4.16 -6.53 9.82
CA VAL A 164 -3.22 -5.65 10.52
C VAL A 164 -3.66 -5.37 11.96
N LYS A 165 -4.96 -5.24 12.21
CA LYS A 165 -5.49 -5.09 13.58
C LYS A 165 -5.22 -6.35 14.42
N ALA A 166 -5.39 -7.53 13.85
CA ALA A 166 -5.07 -8.81 14.51
C ALA A 166 -3.57 -8.94 14.80
N ILE A 167 -2.71 -8.55 13.85
CA ILE A 167 -1.24 -8.53 14.05
C ILE A 167 -0.85 -7.57 15.20
N LYS A 168 -1.47 -6.39 15.28
CA LYS A 168 -1.25 -5.45 16.38
C LYS A 168 -1.67 -6.04 17.73
N ALA A 169 -2.79 -6.73 17.78
CA ALA A 169 -3.24 -7.41 19.01
C ALA A 169 -2.25 -8.51 19.42
N LEU A 170 -1.76 -9.32 18.48
CA LEU A 170 -0.73 -10.33 18.78
C LEU A 170 0.57 -9.71 19.29
N ALA A 171 0.99 -8.58 18.73
CA ALA A 171 2.19 -7.87 19.16
C ALA A 171 1.99 -7.22 20.56
N GLY A 172 0.80 -6.68 20.84
CA GLY A 172 0.46 -6.06 22.14
C GLY A 172 0.32 -7.09 23.27
N ASN A 173 -0.40 -8.20 23.01
CA ASN A 173 -0.59 -9.27 24.02
C ASN A 173 0.71 -9.98 24.39
N SER A 174 1.73 -9.88 23.55
CA SER A 174 3.05 -10.42 23.85
C SER A 174 3.79 -9.61 24.93
N ALA A 175 3.34 -8.39 25.24
CA ALA A 175 3.88 -7.55 26.32
C ALA A 175 3.39 -7.98 27.72
N GLU A 176 2.24 -8.70 27.79
CA GLU A 176 1.64 -9.14 29.06
C GLU A 176 2.01 -10.56 29.49
N ALA A 177 2.84 -11.26 28.74
CA ALA A 177 3.33 -12.58 29.16
C ALA A 177 4.20 -12.41 30.43
N PRO A 178 3.81 -12.95 31.60
CA PRO A 178 4.58 -12.82 32.82
C PRO A 178 5.96 -13.43 32.60
N ALA A 179 7.00 -12.70 33.03
CA ALA A 179 8.36 -13.19 33.01
C ALA A 179 8.44 -14.58 33.64
N PRO A 180 9.16 -15.54 33.05
CA PRO A 180 9.29 -16.87 33.62
C PRO A 180 9.80 -16.73 35.05
N ARG A 181 9.01 -17.17 36.05
CA ARG A 181 9.43 -17.26 37.44
C ARG A 181 10.72 -18.08 37.43
N LYS A 182 11.85 -17.45 37.75
CA LYS A 182 13.06 -18.16 38.11
C LYS A 182 12.72 -19.02 39.33
N LEU A 183 12.55 -20.31 39.09
CA LEU A 183 12.53 -21.29 40.15
C LEU A 183 13.96 -21.30 40.72
N GLY A 184 14.13 -20.73 41.90
CA GLY A 184 15.33 -20.80 42.71
C GLY A 184 15.48 -22.17 43.35
#